data_8d92baa750fb54cd21cbf0b888d75d67
#
_entry.id   8d92baa750fb54cd21cbf0b888d75d67
#
_cell.length_a   1.000
_cell.length_b   1.000
_cell.length_c   1.000
_cell.angle_alpha   90.00
_cell.angle_beta   90.00
_cell.angle_gamma   90.00
#
_symmetry.space_group_name_H-M   'P 1'
#
loop_
_entity.id
_entity.type
_entity.pdbx_description
1 polymer ?
#
loop_
_entity_poly.entity_id
_entity_poly.type
_entity_poly.pdbx_seq_one_letter_code
_entity_poly.pdbx_strand_id
1 'polypeptide(L)'
;MFFNCAAKGNPLHILSFSLSMLSKRIIPCLDVKEGRTVKGIHFEDLQDVGDAVQLGQHYARTGADELVYLDISATREGRNTFTQLVTRIADGINIPFTVGGGISTIDDAARLLDAGADKVSINSAALRAPDLIDQIAARYGSQFVVVAIDARHAPLLPTDDEALARWMVCSHGGTQPTERELFTWAHEAQERGAGEILFTSMNHDGTKSGYPCTTYARLTASLHIPVIASGGAGNAYHIAEVLNEGHADAALAASIFHFGEITIPELKAQLRAEGLAVRMQR
;
A
#
# COMPACT_ATOMS: atom_id res chain seq x y z
N MET A 1 -67.67 -33.66 -0.67
CA MET A 1 -66.57 -33.99 0.25
C MET A 1 -65.29 -33.50 -0.37
N PHE A 2 -64.88 -32.25 -0.02
CA PHE A 2 -63.73 -31.61 -0.60
C PHE A 2 -62.60 -31.62 0.44
N PHE A 3 -61.52 -32.30 0.15
CA PHE A 3 -60.31 -32.25 0.94
C PHE A 3 -59.41 -31.13 0.46
N ASN A 4 -59.26 -30.13 1.28
CA ASN A 4 -58.36 -29.00 1.06
C ASN A 4 -56.96 -29.39 1.61
N CYS A 5 -56.00 -29.58 0.74
CA CYS A 5 -54.62 -29.88 1.09
C CYS A 5 -53.79 -28.60 1.00
N ALA A 6 -53.67 -27.88 2.14
CA ALA A 6 -52.81 -26.74 2.27
C ALA A 6 -51.33 -27.20 2.30
N ALA A 7 -50.59 -26.95 1.24
CA ALA A 7 -49.14 -27.10 1.20
C ALA A 7 -48.50 -26.02 2.05
N LYS A 8 -47.90 -26.40 3.19
CA LYS A 8 -47.01 -25.57 3.99
C LYS A 8 -45.70 -25.36 3.24
N GLY A 9 -45.52 -24.19 2.65
CA GLY A 9 -44.24 -23.77 2.10
C GLY A 9 -43.19 -23.63 3.18
N ASN A 10 -42.15 -24.44 3.07
CA ASN A 10 -40.93 -24.26 3.88
C ASN A 10 -40.24 -22.95 3.44
N PRO A 11 -39.91 -22.03 4.38
CA PRO A 11 -39.06 -20.91 4.00
C PRO A 11 -37.66 -21.44 3.68
N LEU A 12 -37.27 -21.30 2.42
CA LEU A 12 -35.89 -21.47 2.01
C LEU A 12 -35.02 -20.54 2.87
N HIS A 13 -34.35 -21.10 3.85
CA HIS A 13 -33.18 -20.47 4.49
C HIS A 13 -32.16 -20.24 3.37
N ILE A 14 -32.12 -19.03 2.85
CA ILE A 14 -30.98 -18.54 2.08
C ILE A 14 -29.82 -18.54 3.08
N LEU A 15 -29.02 -19.58 3.04
CA LEU A 15 -27.71 -19.57 3.65
C LEU A 15 -26.93 -18.47 2.93
N SER A 16 -26.86 -17.29 3.57
CA SER A 16 -25.89 -16.29 3.20
C SER A 16 -24.52 -16.93 3.45
N PHE A 17 -23.90 -17.43 2.38
CA PHE A 17 -22.48 -17.68 2.41
C PHE A 17 -21.84 -16.33 2.71
N SER A 18 -21.46 -16.12 3.96
CA SER A 18 -20.47 -15.11 4.33
C SER A 18 -19.21 -15.52 3.58
N LEU A 19 -19.00 -14.92 2.41
CA LEU A 19 -17.66 -14.91 1.81
C LEU A 19 -16.75 -14.41 2.92
N SER A 20 -15.83 -15.27 3.35
CA SER A 20 -14.75 -14.90 4.26
C SER A 20 -13.98 -13.76 3.57
N MET A 21 -14.37 -12.52 3.87
CA MET A 21 -13.66 -11.35 3.36
C MET A 21 -12.27 -11.37 3.98
N LEU A 22 -11.25 -11.35 3.14
CA LEU A 22 -9.88 -11.18 3.59
C LEU A 22 -9.80 -9.89 4.42
N SER A 23 -9.10 -9.94 5.55
CA SER A 23 -8.95 -8.76 6.40
C SER A 23 -8.17 -7.68 5.66
N LYS A 24 -8.70 -6.45 5.68
CA LYS A 24 -8.00 -5.27 5.17
C LYS A 24 -6.79 -4.95 6.03
N ARG A 25 -5.69 -4.53 5.42
CA ARG A 25 -4.42 -4.23 6.10
C ARG A 25 -4.25 -2.74 6.32
N ILE A 26 -3.76 -2.36 7.50
CA ILE A 26 -3.36 -0.99 7.85
C ILE A 26 -1.85 -0.95 7.91
N ILE A 27 -1.24 -0.14 7.06
CA ILE A 27 0.20 -0.14 6.77
C ILE A 27 0.81 1.24 7.06
N PRO A 28 1.47 1.45 8.19
CA PRO A 28 2.32 2.63 8.39
C PRO A 28 3.51 2.64 7.41
N CYS A 29 3.76 3.81 6.79
CA CYS A 29 4.92 4.03 5.92
C CYS A 29 5.93 4.94 6.61
N LEU A 30 7.19 4.52 6.62
CA LEU A 30 8.31 5.23 7.24
C LEU A 30 9.32 5.63 6.15
N ASP A 31 9.37 6.92 5.82
CA ASP A 31 10.43 7.46 4.98
C ASP A 31 11.72 7.57 5.79
N VAL A 32 12.79 6.90 5.34
CA VAL A 32 14.02 6.78 6.13
C VAL A 32 15.17 7.54 5.47
N LYS A 33 15.82 8.37 6.24
CA LYS A 33 17.07 9.05 5.88
C LYS A 33 18.07 8.90 7.02
N GLU A 34 19.25 8.34 6.73
CA GLU A 34 20.32 8.16 7.73
C GLU A 34 19.87 7.43 9.02
N GLY A 35 19.01 6.41 8.87
CA GLY A 35 18.48 5.60 9.97
C GLY A 35 17.37 6.26 10.79
N ARG A 36 16.94 7.46 10.44
CA ARG A 36 15.84 8.18 11.08
C ARG A 36 14.63 8.24 10.17
N THR A 37 13.45 8.11 10.77
CA THR A 37 12.21 8.38 10.06
C THR A 37 12.03 9.87 9.92
N VAL A 38 11.76 10.31 8.71
CA VAL A 38 11.50 11.71 8.39
C VAL A 38 10.16 11.84 7.69
N LYS A 39 9.52 13.00 7.78
CA LYS A 39 8.29 13.31 7.03
C LYS A 39 8.30 14.75 6.55
N GLY A 40 7.97 14.95 5.30
CA GLY A 40 7.79 16.25 4.66
C GLY A 40 6.59 16.22 3.70
N ILE A 41 6.26 17.37 3.15
CA ILE A 41 5.28 17.48 2.06
C ILE A 41 6.09 17.42 0.76
N HIS A 42 5.76 16.49 -0.13
CA HIS A 42 6.47 16.25 -1.41
C HIS A 42 8.01 16.08 -1.25
N PHE A 43 8.45 15.47 -0.11
CA PHE A 43 9.87 15.28 0.25
C PHE A 43 10.65 16.60 0.49
N GLU A 44 9.97 17.73 0.68
CA GLU A 44 10.54 19.00 1.09
C GLU A 44 10.28 19.24 2.58
N ASP A 45 11.09 20.11 3.21
CA ASP A 45 10.99 20.47 4.63
C ASP A 45 10.88 19.25 5.57
N LEU A 46 11.80 18.28 5.40
CA LEU A 46 11.81 17.03 6.15
C LEU A 46 11.94 17.29 7.66
N GLN A 47 10.91 16.90 8.41
CA GLN A 47 10.91 16.88 9.86
C GLN A 47 11.35 15.52 10.37
N ASP A 48 12.21 15.48 11.36
CA ASP A 48 12.61 14.27 12.06
C ASP A 48 11.44 13.78 12.93
N VAL A 49 11.00 12.56 12.68
CA VAL A 49 9.90 11.91 13.41
C VAL A 49 10.44 11.00 14.52
N GLY A 50 11.62 10.40 14.33
CA GLY A 50 12.23 9.53 15.32
C GLY A 50 13.10 8.40 14.73
N ASP A 51 13.59 7.54 15.63
CA ASP A 51 14.35 6.35 15.25
C ASP A 51 13.45 5.35 14.50
N ALA A 52 13.87 4.89 13.31
CA ALA A 52 13.08 4.05 12.43
C ALA A 52 12.78 2.67 13.05
N VAL A 53 13.71 2.10 13.83
CA VAL A 53 13.50 0.80 14.50
C VAL A 53 12.48 0.94 15.62
N GLN A 54 12.62 1.96 16.47
CA GLN A 54 11.71 2.18 17.60
C GLN A 54 10.28 2.48 17.14
N LEU A 55 10.12 3.28 16.08
CA LEU A 55 8.81 3.56 15.49
C LEU A 55 8.18 2.31 14.89
N GLY A 56 8.94 1.50 14.16
CA GLY A 56 8.44 0.24 13.61
C GLY A 56 8.00 -0.72 14.70
N GLN A 57 8.80 -0.87 15.78
CA GLN A 57 8.42 -1.66 16.96
C GLN A 57 7.15 -1.13 17.64
N HIS A 58 7.00 0.19 17.70
CA HIS A 58 5.79 0.81 18.25
C HIS A 58 4.58 0.45 17.41
N TYR A 59 4.63 0.63 16.09
CA TYR A 59 3.52 0.30 15.20
C TYR A 59 3.19 -1.19 15.19
N ALA A 60 4.20 -2.07 15.19
CA ALA A 60 3.98 -3.51 15.30
C ALA A 60 3.25 -3.88 16.60
N ARG A 61 3.70 -3.31 17.72
CA ARG A 61 3.06 -3.53 19.04
C ARG A 61 1.66 -2.92 19.17
N THR A 62 1.36 -1.87 18.43
CA THR A 62 0.04 -1.21 18.44
C THR A 62 -0.91 -1.74 17.38
N GLY A 63 -0.52 -2.77 16.62
CA GLY A 63 -1.42 -3.54 15.79
C GLY A 63 -1.41 -3.17 14.31
N ALA A 64 -0.34 -2.59 13.79
CA ALA A 64 -0.11 -2.53 12.35
C ALA A 64 -0.15 -3.94 11.77
N ASP A 65 -0.66 -4.09 10.55
CA ASP A 65 -0.70 -5.40 9.88
C ASP A 65 0.58 -5.67 9.10
N GLU A 66 1.23 -4.63 8.64
CA GLU A 66 2.46 -4.63 7.86
C GLU A 66 3.13 -3.26 7.99
N LEU A 67 4.42 -3.13 7.68
CA LEU A 67 5.13 -1.86 7.61
C LEU A 67 5.76 -1.67 6.22
N VAL A 68 5.91 -0.42 5.81
CA VAL A 68 6.71 -0.05 4.63
C VAL A 68 7.81 0.91 5.06
N TYR A 69 9.04 0.59 4.67
CA TYR A 69 10.21 1.45 4.85
C TYR A 69 10.73 1.89 3.48
N LEU A 70 10.83 3.19 3.27
CA LEU A 70 11.34 3.76 2.03
C LEU A 70 12.68 4.45 2.30
N ASP A 71 13.75 3.90 1.73
CA ASP A 71 15.04 4.57 1.73
C ASP A 71 15.01 5.77 0.77
N ILE A 72 15.05 6.95 1.32
CA ILE A 72 15.15 8.19 0.56
C ILE A 72 16.57 8.75 0.49
N SER A 73 17.57 7.95 0.90
CA SER A 73 19.01 8.31 0.86
C SER A 73 19.54 8.17 -0.56
N ALA A 74 20.13 9.24 -1.10
CA ALA A 74 20.59 9.28 -2.49
C ALA A 74 21.95 8.60 -2.72
N THR A 75 22.73 8.24 -1.67
CA THR A 75 24.13 7.82 -1.77
C THR A 75 24.34 6.31 -1.65
N ARG A 76 25.47 5.80 -2.21
CA ARG A 76 25.91 4.39 -2.05
C ARG A 76 26.21 4.03 -0.59
N GLU A 77 26.80 4.95 0.18
CA GLU A 77 27.10 4.77 1.59
C GLU A 77 25.80 4.66 2.41
N GLY A 78 24.79 5.48 2.11
CA GLY A 78 23.46 5.39 2.69
C GLY A 78 22.82 4.01 2.49
N ARG A 79 22.99 3.37 1.35
CA ARG A 79 22.43 2.03 1.08
C ARG A 79 23.01 0.92 1.97
N ASN A 80 24.30 0.94 2.25
CA ASN A 80 24.90 -0.05 3.16
C ASN A 80 24.41 0.16 4.59
N THR A 81 24.31 1.42 5.03
CA THR A 81 23.75 1.79 6.32
C THR A 81 22.28 1.36 6.42
N PHE A 82 21.52 1.53 5.31
CA PHE A 82 20.13 1.13 5.26
C PHE A 82 19.95 -0.40 5.33
N THR A 83 20.81 -1.20 4.68
CA THR A 83 20.77 -2.66 4.78
C THR A 83 21.00 -3.13 6.24
N GLN A 84 21.94 -2.53 6.96
CA GLN A 84 22.15 -2.80 8.39
C GLN A 84 20.93 -2.40 9.23
N LEU A 85 20.27 -1.31 8.87
CA LEU A 85 19.01 -0.89 9.52
C LEU A 85 17.91 -1.93 9.32
N VAL A 86 17.77 -2.47 8.09
CA VAL A 86 16.80 -3.53 7.75
C VAL A 86 16.99 -4.75 8.67
N THR A 87 18.23 -5.20 8.90
CA THR A 87 18.50 -6.29 9.84
C THR A 87 18.02 -5.96 11.26
N ARG A 88 18.30 -4.76 11.75
CA ARG A 88 17.83 -4.32 13.09
C ARG A 88 16.30 -4.24 13.18
N ILE A 89 15.62 -3.87 12.09
CA ILE A 89 14.16 -3.85 12.00
C ILE A 89 13.64 -5.30 12.07
N ALA A 90 14.19 -6.21 11.24
CA ALA A 90 13.79 -7.61 11.21
C ALA A 90 13.92 -8.30 12.57
N ASP A 91 14.99 -8.02 13.31
CA ASP A 91 15.21 -8.55 14.67
C ASP A 91 14.19 -7.99 15.70
N GLY A 92 13.58 -6.83 15.41
CA GLY A 92 12.78 -6.07 16.37
C GLY A 92 11.28 -6.17 16.21
N ILE A 93 10.77 -6.71 15.11
CA ILE A 93 9.32 -6.79 14.80
C ILE A 93 8.91 -8.22 14.44
N ASN A 94 7.61 -8.50 14.54
CA ASN A 94 7.02 -9.81 14.26
C ASN A 94 5.86 -9.73 13.24
N ILE A 95 5.80 -8.66 12.49
CA ILE A 95 4.85 -8.46 11.38
C ILE A 95 5.63 -8.28 10.09
N PRO A 96 5.05 -8.60 8.93
CA PRO A 96 5.72 -8.43 7.65
C PRO A 96 6.10 -6.98 7.39
N PHE A 97 7.20 -6.77 6.68
CA PHE A 97 7.58 -5.44 6.23
C PHE A 97 8.16 -5.43 4.82
N THR A 98 7.84 -4.37 4.12
CA THR A 98 8.30 -4.09 2.76
C THR A 98 9.38 -3.03 2.79
N VAL A 99 10.43 -3.23 2.02
CA VAL A 99 11.54 -2.28 1.86
C VAL A 99 11.55 -1.73 0.45
N GLY A 100 11.56 -0.40 0.31
CA GLY A 100 11.66 0.31 -0.96
C GLY A 100 12.77 1.34 -0.97
N GLY A 101 13.04 1.89 -2.15
CA GLY A 101 14.08 2.90 -2.37
C GLY A 101 15.40 2.32 -2.86
N GLY A 102 15.91 2.85 -3.96
CA GLY A 102 17.23 2.54 -4.52
C GLY A 102 17.45 1.13 -5.09
N ILE A 103 16.45 0.27 -5.11
CA ILE A 103 16.54 -1.10 -5.64
C ILE A 103 16.54 -1.05 -7.16
N SER A 104 17.63 -1.48 -7.78
CA SER A 104 17.85 -1.39 -9.23
C SER A 104 18.35 -2.68 -9.87
N THR A 105 18.73 -3.66 -9.07
CA THR A 105 19.23 -4.96 -9.52
C THR A 105 18.66 -6.09 -8.68
N ILE A 106 18.74 -7.31 -9.20
CA ILE A 106 18.39 -8.51 -8.45
C ILE A 106 19.31 -8.71 -7.21
N ASP A 107 20.56 -8.26 -7.28
CA ASP A 107 21.49 -8.32 -6.14
C ASP A 107 21.11 -7.33 -5.04
N ASP A 108 20.50 -6.18 -5.39
CA ASP A 108 19.92 -5.27 -4.40
C ASP A 108 18.79 -5.96 -3.64
N ALA A 109 17.89 -6.63 -4.38
CA ALA A 109 16.77 -7.38 -3.80
C ALA A 109 17.27 -8.54 -2.91
N ALA A 110 18.30 -9.28 -3.37
CA ALA A 110 18.93 -10.36 -2.60
C ALA A 110 19.46 -9.87 -1.25
N ARG A 111 20.21 -8.77 -1.24
CA ARG A 111 20.75 -8.18 0.00
C ARG A 111 19.67 -7.80 1.01
N LEU A 112 18.53 -7.30 0.55
CA LEU A 112 17.43 -6.94 1.42
C LEU A 112 16.70 -8.16 1.98
N LEU A 113 16.55 -9.22 1.15
CA LEU A 113 16.01 -10.50 1.61
C LEU A 113 16.93 -11.12 2.68
N ASP A 114 18.24 -11.16 2.42
CA ASP A 114 19.25 -11.67 3.36
C ASP A 114 19.28 -10.85 4.66
N ALA A 115 18.96 -9.56 4.59
CA ALA A 115 18.80 -8.68 5.75
C ALA A 115 17.48 -8.87 6.51
N GLY A 116 16.55 -9.69 6.00
CA GLY A 116 15.30 -10.05 6.66
C GLY A 116 14.05 -9.33 6.16
N ALA A 117 14.10 -8.59 5.05
CA ALA A 117 12.90 -8.00 4.45
C ALA A 117 11.96 -9.09 3.91
N ASP A 118 10.66 -8.99 4.19
CA ASP A 118 9.65 -9.91 3.65
C ASP A 118 9.29 -9.60 2.20
N LYS A 119 9.38 -8.32 1.80
CA LYS A 119 9.07 -7.85 0.45
C LYS A 119 9.98 -6.70 0.05
N VAL A 120 10.17 -6.53 -1.24
CA VAL A 120 10.82 -5.35 -1.82
C VAL A 120 9.87 -4.56 -2.68
N SER A 121 9.96 -3.22 -2.60
CA SER A 121 9.16 -2.31 -3.42
C SER A 121 10.05 -1.65 -4.48
N ILE A 122 9.72 -1.86 -5.74
CA ILE A 122 10.43 -1.30 -6.89
C ILE A 122 9.53 -0.35 -7.68
N ASN A 123 10.09 0.79 -8.13
CA ASN A 123 9.37 1.80 -8.90
C ASN A 123 10.21 2.21 -10.14
N SER A 124 10.99 3.28 -10.06
CA SER A 124 11.72 3.85 -11.21
C SER A 124 12.65 2.86 -11.92
N ALA A 125 13.20 1.88 -11.21
CA ALA A 125 14.03 0.83 -11.82
C ALA A 125 13.17 -0.09 -12.70
N ALA A 126 11.98 -0.49 -12.23
CA ALA A 126 11.04 -1.31 -12.99
C ALA A 126 10.51 -0.55 -14.24
N LEU A 127 10.30 0.76 -14.14
CA LEU A 127 9.91 1.59 -15.30
C LEU A 127 11.00 1.61 -16.39
N ARG A 128 12.28 1.63 -16.00
CA ARG A 128 13.42 1.63 -16.93
C ARG A 128 13.75 0.25 -17.48
N ALA A 129 13.63 -0.78 -16.65
CA ALA A 129 13.93 -2.16 -16.97
C ALA A 129 12.85 -3.09 -16.39
N PRO A 130 11.70 -3.25 -17.09
CA PRO A 130 10.58 -4.05 -16.60
C PRO A 130 10.93 -5.51 -16.29
N ASP A 131 11.92 -6.08 -17.01
CA ASP A 131 12.44 -7.43 -16.78
C ASP A 131 12.99 -7.64 -15.36
N LEU A 132 13.27 -6.57 -14.61
CA LEU A 132 13.66 -6.68 -13.20
C LEU A 132 12.54 -7.32 -12.36
N ILE A 133 11.27 -7.06 -12.70
CA ILE A 133 10.11 -7.69 -12.04
C ILE A 133 10.18 -9.21 -12.27
N ASP A 134 10.33 -9.62 -13.53
CA ASP A 134 10.40 -11.03 -13.93
C ASP A 134 11.55 -11.75 -13.21
N GLN A 135 12.73 -11.13 -13.17
CA GLN A 135 13.93 -11.71 -12.55
C GLN A 135 13.75 -11.91 -11.03
N ILE A 136 13.21 -10.91 -10.32
CA ILE A 136 13.01 -11.02 -8.89
C ILE A 136 11.90 -12.04 -8.59
N ALA A 137 10.76 -11.98 -9.30
CA ALA A 137 9.66 -12.90 -9.14
C ALA A 137 10.03 -14.36 -9.43
N ALA A 138 10.79 -14.60 -10.49
CA ALA A 138 11.27 -15.95 -10.85
C ALA A 138 12.22 -16.54 -9.80
N ARG A 139 13.00 -15.70 -9.12
CA ARG A 139 13.99 -16.18 -8.14
C ARG A 139 13.45 -16.29 -6.73
N TYR A 140 12.60 -15.38 -6.31
CA TYR A 140 12.14 -15.25 -4.91
C TYR A 140 10.63 -15.43 -4.74
N GLY A 141 9.89 -15.57 -5.83
CA GLY A 141 8.44 -15.65 -5.84
C GLY A 141 7.76 -14.27 -5.97
N SER A 142 6.58 -14.25 -6.57
CA SER A 142 5.78 -13.04 -6.77
C SER A 142 5.46 -12.33 -5.45
N GLN A 143 5.22 -13.09 -4.38
CA GLN A 143 4.90 -12.54 -3.06
C GLN A 143 5.99 -11.63 -2.48
N PHE A 144 7.22 -11.71 -3.00
CA PHE A 144 8.34 -10.85 -2.60
C PHE A 144 8.34 -9.50 -3.32
N VAL A 145 7.60 -9.37 -4.43
CA VAL A 145 7.65 -8.21 -5.33
C VAL A 145 6.44 -7.31 -5.18
N VAL A 146 6.65 -6.10 -4.68
CA VAL A 146 5.70 -5.01 -4.71
C VAL A 146 6.12 -4.02 -5.79
N VAL A 147 5.27 -3.75 -6.78
CA VAL A 147 5.52 -2.68 -7.75
C VAL A 147 4.84 -1.40 -7.27
N ALA A 148 5.66 -0.42 -6.88
CA ALA A 148 5.16 0.91 -6.53
C ALA A 148 4.92 1.74 -7.80
N ILE A 149 3.77 2.37 -7.87
CA ILE A 149 3.33 3.20 -8.99
C ILE A 149 2.90 4.57 -8.44
N ASP A 150 3.74 5.56 -8.65
CA ASP A 150 3.35 6.95 -8.44
C ASP A 150 2.66 7.42 -9.72
N ALA A 151 1.43 7.90 -9.64
CA ALA A 151 0.77 8.43 -10.83
C ALA A 151 0.02 9.73 -10.53
N ARG A 152 -0.13 10.53 -11.59
CA ARG A 152 -0.79 11.83 -11.55
C ARG A 152 -1.76 11.94 -12.71
N HIS A 153 -2.92 12.53 -12.46
CA HIS A 153 -3.82 12.96 -13.51
C HIS A 153 -3.71 14.48 -13.75
N ALA A 154 -4.13 14.93 -14.92
CA ALA A 154 -4.32 16.35 -15.16
C ALA A 154 -5.39 16.92 -14.21
N PRO A 155 -5.31 18.22 -13.84
CA PRO A 155 -6.38 18.85 -13.08
C PRO A 155 -7.73 18.66 -13.81
N LEU A 156 -8.72 18.16 -13.06
CA LEU A 156 -10.07 17.99 -13.58
C LEU A 156 -10.82 19.31 -13.55
N LEU A 157 -11.59 19.59 -14.58
CA LEU A 157 -12.58 20.66 -14.52
C LEU A 157 -13.76 20.19 -13.66
N PRO A 158 -14.56 21.12 -13.07
CA PRO A 158 -15.71 20.75 -12.23
C PRO A 158 -16.77 19.87 -12.94
N THR A 159 -16.73 19.82 -14.25
CA THR A 159 -17.62 19.01 -15.10
C THR A 159 -17.02 17.69 -15.54
N ASP A 160 -15.76 17.41 -15.21
CA ASP A 160 -15.08 16.18 -15.61
C ASP A 160 -15.48 15.05 -14.67
N ASP A 161 -15.63 13.87 -15.24
CA ASP A 161 -15.82 12.63 -14.47
C ASP A 161 -14.45 12.07 -14.08
N GLU A 162 -14.14 12.08 -12.77
CA GLU A 162 -12.90 11.53 -12.23
C GLU A 162 -12.72 10.05 -12.61
N ALA A 163 -13.83 9.32 -12.79
CA ALA A 163 -13.79 7.94 -13.24
C ALA A 163 -13.15 7.77 -14.62
N LEU A 164 -13.18 8.82 -15.45
CA LEU A 164 -12.59 8.82 -16.78
C LEU A 164 -11.20 9.47 -16.82
N ALA A 165 -10.71 9.96 -15.68
CA ALA A 165 -9.41 10.61 -15.61
C ALA A 165 -8.31 9.69 -16.13
N ARG A 166 -7.43 10.24 -16.97
CA ARG A 166 -6.23 9.56 -17.45
C ARG A 166 -5.09 9.79 -16.46
N TRP A 167 -4.58 8.73 -15.89
CA TRP A 167 -3.50 8.76 -14.92
C TRP A 167 -2.17 8.41 -15.58
N MET A 168 -1.20 9.30 -15.48
CA MET A 168 0.14 9.10 -16.03
C MET A 168 1.12 8.75 -14.91
N VAL A 169 1.87 7.68 -15.14
CA VAL A 169 2.89 7.20 -14.21
C VAL A 169 4.04 8.19 -14.14
N CYS A 170 4.52 8.42 -12.93
CA CYS A 170 5.68 9.26 -12.65
C CYS A 170 6.84 8.42 -12.10
N SER A 171 8.06 8.81 -12.41
CA SER A 171 9.28 8.28 -11.84
C SER A 171 9.90 9.23 -10.82
N HIS A 172 11.00 8.80 -10.15
CA HIS A 172 11.78 9.65 -9.22
C HIS A 172 10.91 10.24 -8.10
N GLY A 173 10.16 9.37 -7.39
CA GLY A 173 9.28 9.81 -6.29
C GLY A 173 8.17 10.74 -6.75
N GLY A 174 7.58 10.48 -7.92
CA GLY A 174 6.44 11.24 -8.44
C GLY A 174 6.80 12.56 -9.12
N THR A 175 8.09 12.89 -9.28
CA THR A 175 8.53 14.20 -9.81
C THR A 175 8.64 14.24 -11.32
N GLN A 176 8.91 13.12 -12.00
CA GLN A 176 9.12 13.07 -13.45
C GLN A 176 8.02 12.27 -14.13
N PRO A 177 7.13 12.91 -14.94
CA PRO A 177 6.13 12.22 -15.73
C PRO A 177 6.78 11.27 -16.75
N THR A 178 6.10 10.16 -17.04
CA THR A 178 6.44 9.22 -18.10
C THR A 178 5.33 9.16 -19.15
N GLU A 179 5.54 8.40 -20.22
CA GLU A 179 4.50 8.13 -21.22
C GLU A 179 3.61 6.95 -20.87
N ARG A 180 3.87 6.27 -19.73
CA ARG A 180 3.10 5.11 -19.29
C ARG A 180 1.82 5.53 -18.58
N GLU A 181 0.75 4.85 -18.89
CA GLU A 181 -0.54 5.02 -18.23
C GLU A 181 -0.68 4.02 -17.08
N LEU A 182 -1.33 4.44 -15.98
CA LEU A 182 -1.45 3.68 -14.72
C LEU A 182 -1.98 2.25 -14.93
N PHE A 183 -3.13 2.12 -15.57
CA PHE A 183 -3.79 0.80 -15.71
C PHE A 183 -2.98 -0.14 -16.60
N THR A 184 -2.46 0.38 -17.70
CA THR A 184 -1.60 -0.39 -18.62
C THR A 184 -0.33 -0.87 -17.92
N TRP A 185 0.31 0.01 -17.12
CA TRP A 185 1.52 -0.36 -16.39
C TRP A 185 1.25 -1.33 -15.25
N ALA A 186 0.15 -1.17 -14.52
CA ALA A 186 -0.22 -2.09 -13.44
C ALA A 186 -0.51 -3.51 -13.99
N HIS A 187 -1.18 -3.62 -15.14
CA HIS A 187 -1.37 -4.89 -15.82
C HIS A 187 -0.05 -5.53 -16.25
N GLU A 188 0.82 -4.75 -16.93
CA GLU A 188 2.15 -5.25 -17.32
C GLU A 188 2.95 -5.73 -16.10
N ALA A 189 2.92 -4.98 -15.00
CA ALA A 189 3.60 -5.37 -13.76
C ALA A 189 3.06 -6.68 -13.18
N GLN A 190 1.74 -6.88 -13.16
CA GLN A 190 1.11 -8.13 -12.75
C GLN A 190 1.55 -9.30 -13.65
N GLU A 191 1.49 -9.14 -14.96
CA GLU A 191 1.87 -10.18 -15.93
C GLU A 191 3.34 -10.58 -15.80
N ARG A 192 4.22 -9.64 -15.43
CA ARG A 192 5.64 -9.88 -15.17
C ARG A 192 5.92 -10.53 -13.81
N GLY A 193 4.90 -10.70 -12.97
CA GLY A 193 5.02 -11.41 -11.71
C GLY A 193 5.08 -10.53 -10.46
N ALA A 194 4.62 -9.28 -10.51
CA ALA A 194 4.36 -8.51 -9.29
C ALA A 194 3.33 -9.24 -8.41
N GLY A 195 3.59 -9.32 -7.11
CA GLY A 195 2.67 -9.90 -6.14
C GLY A 195 1.70 -8.90 -5.55
N GLU A 196 2.04 -7.61 -5.57
CA GLU A 196 1.18 -6.51 -5.12
C GLU A 196 1.47 -5.23 -5.90
N ILE A 197 0.47 -4.37 -6.02
CA ILE A 197 0.62 -3.00 -6.53
C ILE A 197 0.47 -2.03 -5.37
N LEU A 198 1.45 -1.15 -5.16
CA LEU A 198 1.35 0.01 -4.28
C LEU A 198 1.13 1.26 -5.13
N PHE A 199 -0.12 1.69 -5.25
CA PHE A 199 -0.45 2.89 -6.01
C PHE A 199 -0.47 4.13 -5.11
N THR A 200 0.33 5.14 -5.44
CA THR A 200 0.33 6.45 -4.79
C THR A 200 -0.27 7.51 -5.72
N SER A 201 -1.38 8.09 -5.29
CA SER A 201 -1.96 9.25 -5.98
C SER A 201 -1.17 10.51 -5.64
N MET A 202 -0.37 10.99 -6.61
CA MET A 202 0.46 12.18 -6.44
C MET A 202 -0.34 13.49 -6.35
N ASN A 203 -1.60 13.49 -6.80
CA ASN A 203 -2.49 14.63 -6.63
C ASN A 203 -3.00 14.77 -5.19
N HIS A 204 -3.04 13.65 -4.44
CA HIS A 204 -3.60 13.58 -3.09
C HIS A 204 -2.52 13.39 -2.02
N ASP A 205 -1.30 13.01 -2.41
CA ASP A 205 -0.23 12.77 -1.44
C ASP A 205 0.13 14.03 -0.63
N GLY A 206 0.13 13.88 0.70
CA GLY A 206 0.38 14.96 1.65
C GLY A 206 -0.81 15.93 1.85
N THR A 207 -1.87 15.87 1.05
CA THR A 207 -2.99 16.85 1.10
C THR A 207 -4.02 16.56 2.19
N LYS A 208 -4.09 15.32 2.68
CA LYS A 208 -5.12 14.83 3.62
C LYS A 208 -6.57 14.98 3.10
N SER A 209 -6.77 15.04 1.78
CA SER A 209 -8.07 15.27 1.14
C SER A 209 -8.85 14.00 0.78
N GLY A 210 -8.36 12.83 1.17
CA GLY A 210 -8.91 11.54 0.79
C GLY A 210 -8.20 10.92 -0.40
N TYR A 211 -8.53 9.66 -0.67
CA TYR A 211 -7.99 8.90 -1.80
C TYR A 211 -8.92 9.00 -3.01
N PRO A 212 -8.45 8.89 -4.25
CA PRO A 212 -9.29 8.83 -5.44
C PRO A 212 -9.99 7.45 -5.54
N CYS A 213 -11.05 7.25 -4.74
CA CYS A 213 -11.71 5.95 -4.54
C CYS A 213 -12.21 5.33 -5.85
N THR A 214 -12.76 6.13 -6.77
CA THR A 214 -13.20 5.67 -8.09
C THR A 214 -12.04 5.07 -8.91
N THR A 215 -10.86 5.69 -8.85
CA THR A 215 -9.66 5.16 -9.54
C THR A 215 -9.20 3.86 -8.90
N TYR A 216 -9.20 3.77 -7.57
CA TYR A 216 -8.87 2.52 -6.86
C TYR A 216 -9.86 1.41 -7.21
N ALA A 217 -11.17 1.67 -7.22
CA ALA A 217 -12.18 0.68 -7.58
C ALA A 217 -11.97 0.12 -9.00
N ARG A 218 -11.62 0.98 -9.97
CA ARG A 218 -11.27 0.54 -11.32
C ARG A 218 -9.99 -0.30 -11.34
N LEU A 219 -8.97 0.11 -10.60
CA LEU A 219 -7.68 -0.58 -10.56
C LEU A 219 -7.84 -1.98 -9.93
N THR A 220 -8.50 -2.07 -8.79
CA THR A 220 -8.75 -3.34 -8.08
C THR A 220 -9.63 -4.28 -8.90
N ALA A 221 -10.64 -3.76 -9.62
CA ALA A 221 -11.48 -4.57 -10.51
C ALA A 221 -10.73 -5.11 -11.73
N SER A 222 -9.63 -4.48 -12.13
CA SER A 222 -8.84 -4.85 -13.31
C SER A 222 -7.68 -5.80 -13.01
N LEU A 223 -7.28 -5.95 -11.74
CA LEU A 223 -6.13 -6.75 -11.31
C LEU A 223 -6.59 -7.99 -10.53
N HIS A 224 -5.73 -9.01 -10.47
CA HIS A 224 -5.92 -10.23 -9.69
C HIS A 224 -4.97 -10.30 -8.48
N ILE A 225 -4.14 -9.30 -8.29
CA ILE A 225 -3.21 -9.16 -7.17
C ILE A 225 -3.65 -8.01 -6.26
N PRO A 226 -3.30 -8.04 -4.97
CA PRO A 226 -3.68 -6.99 -4.03
C PRO A 226 -3.22 -5.59 -4.44
N VAL A 227 -4.04 -4.59 -4.12
CA VAL A 227 -3.74 -3.18 -4.31
C VAL A 227 -3.65 -2.48 -2.96
N ILE A 228 -2.51 -1.84 -2.70
CA ILE A 228 -2.27 -1.00 -1.53
C ILE A 228 -2.52 0.46 -1.93
N ALA A 229 -3.45 1.11 -1.24
CA ALA A 229 -3.77 2.52 -1.48
C ALA A 229 -2.83 3.45 -0.72
N SER A 230 -2.27 4.44 -1.42
CA SER A 230 -1.36 5.46 -0.89
C SER A 230 -1.65 6.84 -1.46
N GLY A 231 -1.36 7.90 -0.68
CA GLY A 231 -1.60 9.29 -1.05
C GLY A 231 -3.04 9.75 -0.80
N GLY A 232 -3.25 10.55 0.28
CA GLY A 232 -4.55 11.15 0.59
C GLY A 232 -5.07 10.93 2.01
N ALA A 233 -4.50 10.02 2.79
CA ALA A 233 -4.95 9.73 4.15
C ALA A 233 -4.95 10.98 5.05
N GLY A 234 -6.11 11.41 5.51
CA GLY A 234 -6.26 12.52 6.43
C GLY A 234 -6.96 12.15 7.74
N ASN A 235 -7.78 11.09 7.73
CA ASN A 235 -8.54 10.62 8.88
C ASN A 235 -9.07 9.20 8.66
N ALA A 236 -9.78 8.63 9.63
CA ALA A 236 -10.34 7.28 9.56
C ALA A 236 -11.38 7.12 8.44
N TYR A 237 -12.18 8.16 8.16
CA TYR A 237 -13.19 8.13 7.11
C TYR A 237 -12.55 7.92 5.72
N HIS A 238 -11.47 8.63 5.40
CA HIS A 238 -10.75 8.45 4.13
C HIS A 238 -10.22 7.03 3.96
N ILE A 239 -9.74 6.42 5.05
CA ILE A 239 -9.25 5.04 5.03
C ILE A 239 -10.42 4.06 4.85
N ALA A 240 -11.54 4.27 5.56
CA ALA A 240 -12.74 3.45 5.40
C ALA A 240 -13.26 3.51 3.96
N GLU A 241 -13.33 4.70 3.38
CA GLU A 241 -13.82 4.95 2.03
C GLU A 241 -12.99 4.20 0.97
N VAL A 242 -11.64 4.30 1.00
CA VAL A 242 -10.80 3.60 0.02
C VAL A 242 -10.83 2.09 0.18
N LEU A 243 -10.99 1.59 1.41
CA LEU A 243 -11.10 0.14 1.66
C LEU A 243 -12.46 -0.43 1.28
N ASN A 244 -13.54 0.37 1.39
CA ASN A 244 -14.91 -0.04 1.11
C ASN A 244 -15.31 0.28 -0.34
N GLU A 245 -15.25 1.54 -0.73
CA GLU A 245 -15.66 2.00 -2.07
C GLU A 245 -14.55 1.86 -3.11
N GLY A 246 -13.31 2.11 -2.71
CA GLY A 246 -12.13 1.87 -3.55
C GLY A 246 -11.74 0.39 -3.68
N HIS A 247 -12.32 -0.48 -2.84
CA HIS A 247 -12.02 -1.92 -2.76
C HIS A 247 -10.54 -2.25 -2.52
N ALA A 248 -9.71 -1.28 -2.13
CA ALA A 248 -8.30 -1.54 -1.85
C ALA A 248 -8.12 -2.64 -0.78
N ASP A 249 -7.08 -3.45 -0.91
CA ASP A 249 -6.77 -4.55 0.03
C ASP A 249 -6.02 -4.05 1.27
N ALA A 250 -5.39 -2.89 1.13
CA ALA A 250 -4.69 -2.22 2.22
C ALA A 250 -4.70 -0.71 2.04
N ALA A 251 -4.64 0.00 3.17
CA ALA A 251 -4.42 1.44 3.22
C ALA A 251 -3.06 1.75 3.86
N LEU A 252 -2.22 2.48 3.13
CA LEU A 252 -0.94 2.97 3.57
C LEU A 252 -1.07 4.44 3.97
N ALA A 253 -0.55 4.78 5.14
CA ALA A 253 -0.54 6.14 5.65
C ALA A 253 0.73 6.42 6.48
N ALA A 254 1.13 7.67 6.56
CA ALA A 254 2.32 8.11 7.29
C ALA A 254 1.98 9.20 8.31
N SER A 255 1.71 10.42 7.87
CA SER A 255 1.59 11.61 8.72
C SER A 255 0.57 11.48 9.85
N ILE A 256 -0.61 10.91 9.59
CA ILE A 256 -1.66 10.75 10.60
C ILE A 256 -1.22 9.87 11.78
N PHE A 257 -0.34 8.88 11.53
CA PHE A 257 0.25 8.03 12.56
C PHE A 257 1.46 8.69 13.22
N HIS A 258 2.35 9.28 12.40
CA HIS A 258 3.59 9.89 12.89
C HIS A 258 3.35 11.07 13.81
N PHE A 259 2.33 11.87 13.54
CA PHE A 259 1.96 13.04 14.36
C PHE A 259 0.89 12.74 15.40
N GLY A 260 0.50 11.47 15.56
CA GLY A 260 -0.45 11.04 16.60
C GLY A 260 -1.87 11.58 16.39
N GLU A 261 -2.27 11.88 15.15
CA GLU A 261 -3.61 12.37 14.83
C GLU A 261 -4.67 11.27 15.04
N ILE A 262 -4.28 10.02 14.82
CA ILE A 262 -5.04 8.83 15.17
C ILE A 262 -4.09 7.67 15.49
N THR A 263 -4.43 6.86 16.47
CA THR A 263 -3.69 5.64 16.76
C THR A 263 -4.22 4.46 15.92
N ILE A 264 -3.38 3.45 15.65
CA ILE A 264 -3.80 2.26 14.89
C ILE A 264 -4.96 1.52 15.57
N PRO A 265 -4.97 1.32 16.91
CA PRO A 265 -6.11 0.69 17.59
C PRO A 265 -7.41 1.48 17.43
N GLU A 266 -7.37 2.82 17.57
CA GLU A 266 -8.54 3.68 17.39
C GLU A 266 -9.07 3.62 15.96
N LEU A 267 -8.17 3.71 14.96
CA LEU A 267 -8.53 3.56 13.55
C LEU A 267 -9.22 2.21 13.31
N LYS A 268 -8.62 1.11 13.72
CA LYS A 268 -9.19 -0.23 13.51
C LYS A 268 -10.51 -0.43 14.24
N ALA A 269 -10.70 0.17 15.41
CA ALA A 269 -11.97 0.16 16.11
C ALA A 269 -13.07 0.87 15.31
N GLN A 270 -12.78 2.03 14.72
CA GLN A 270 -13.69 2.76 13.84
C GLN A 270 -14.02 1.97 12.57
N LEU A 271 -13.01 1.45 11.86
CA LEU A 271 -13.21 0.63 10.66
C LEU A 271 -14.09 -0.59 10.93
N ARG A 272 -13.88 -1.25 12.07
CA ARG A 272 -14.71 -2.39 12.48
C ARG A 272 -16.15 -1.98 12.78
N ALA A 273 -16.36 -0.83 13.40
CA ALA A 273 -17.70 -0.30 13.66
C ALA A 273 -18.48 0.00 12.37
N GLU A 274 -17.76 0.34 11.29
CA GLU A 274 -18.30 0.51 9.93
C GLU A 274 -18.45 -0.82 9.16
N GLY A 275 -18.16 -1.96 9.78
CA GLY A 275 -18.35 -3.29 9.19
C GLY A 275 -17.16 -3.81 8.38
N LEU A 276 -16.04 -3.09 8.34
CA LEU A 276 -14.84 -3.55 7.65
C LEU A 276 -14.12 -4.67 8.42
N ALA A 277 -13.73 -5.72 7.70
CA ALA A 277 -12.95 -6.81 8.28
C ALA A 277 -11.50 -6.35 8.46
N VAL A 278 -11.11 -6.03 9.69
CA VAL A 278 -9.75 -5.69 10.10
C VAL A 278 -9.28 -6.59 11.22
N ARG A 279 -7.98 -6.91 11.25
CA ARG A 279 -7.40 -7.73 12.30
C ARG A 279 -7.20 -6.87 13.56
N MET A 280 -7.90 -7.22 14.63
CA MET A 280 -7.71 -6.58 15.94
C MET A 280 -6.53 -7.22 16.67
N GLN A 281 -5.79 -6.40 17.42
CA GLN A 281 -4.79 -6.93 18.33
C GLN A 281 -5.48 -7.72 19.46
N ARG A 282 -4.91 -8.87 19.83
CA ARG A 282 -5.39 -9.69 20.95
C ARG A 282 -4.79 -9.21 22.26
#